data_48a423f24f70c277547a201651f3654a
#
_entry.id   48a423f24f70c277547a201651f3654a
#
_cell.length_a   1.000
_cell.length_b   1.000
_cell.length_c   1.000
_cell.angle_alpha   90.00
_cell.angle_beta   90.00
_cell.angle_gamma   90.00
#
_symmetry.space_group_name_H-M   'P 1'
#
loop_
_entity.id
_entity.type
_entity.pdbx_description
1 polymer ?
#
loop_
_entity_poly.entity_id
_entity_poly.type
_entity_poly.pdbx_seq_one_letter_code
_entity_poly.pdbx_strand_id
1 'polypeptide(L)'
;MGLRIGVGVFLCLTVAFAQKSKKKAKESGASARDTLSWQAAASPYVKGVVYFSQGLIEEALPYFLGALEKAPHSAGIHYYLAQIAYAQRDYPRMLTHAEKAYQEAPNELWLALGYATALALNEEHQTAITFLGKLLQKYPHHPEILLRLAQSYRRIGRLSEADRYYEQLQQRSGILYEDIFQERVQMFVEAKELGRAIALTESLIVRWPRTEVYRETAIRLYELAQDLLRLTSHVQALLSLDAANALAWETVLNHIEWFENQWEEAVWDSLLAKPEVPVEIRYQLLRHFSDEGVEVRARVDQLLQQAPNAEGWALRAELWLEDDELDSAAIALREAIRLDSTRWEWWERWIYLLYRKGGGDSLARAISQVSERFPQQGLLYLWQGIVATQRRQANEALSAFRRGWSLLHAIDTSLARIALFYEGVAYLLAKTSWPAAYETRLSTSYKAAEIALLRYLLYRYAGLTPPAQTAADAEKALAQLPPTHPLRLWAEGLLSPTHLDWQKRLSDNLAALPLEGWMTLLPLGPQTLGSTTYAQWKTWAVQTYPLCATWQSLP
;
A
#
# COMPACT_ATOMS: atom_id res chain seq x y z
N MET A 1 -24.96 -0.38 7.43
CA MET A 1 -25.90 0.41 8.27
C MET A 1 -27.36 0.35 7.80
N GLY A 2 -27.64 -0.28 6.66
CA GLY A 2 -28.96 -0.35 6.01
C GLY A 2 -29.98 -1.36 6.56
N LEU A 3 -29.62 -2.25 7.47
CA LEU A 3 -30.52 -3.34 7.94
C LEU A 3 -31.36 -3.02 9.20
N ARG A 4 -31.05 -1.94 9.92
CA ARG A 4 -31.76 -1.61 11.18
C ARG A 4 -32.96 -0.69 11.07
N ILE A 5 -33.15 0.02 9.96
CA ILE A 5 -34.30 0.92 9.77
C ILE A 5 -35.54 0.18 9.25
N GLY A 6 -35.38 -0.99 8.63
CA GLY A 6 -36.50 -1.80 8.11
C GLY A 6 -37.39 -2.47 9.17
N VAL A 7 -36.84 -2.77 10.33
CA VAL A 7 -37.53 -3.62 11.34
C VAL A 7 -38.61 -2.85 12.12
N GLY A 8 -38.40 -1.57 12.41
CA GLY A 8 -39.36 -0.77 13.18
C GLY A 8 -40.65 -0.41 12.41
N VAL A 9 -40.54 -0.17 11.12
CA VAL A 9 -41.71 0.15 10.25
C VAL A 9 -42.49 -1.13 9.93
N PHE A 10 -41.84 -2.29 9.90
CA PHE A 10 -42.46 -3.58 9.60
C PHE A 10 -43.34 -4.11 10.73
N LEU A 11 -42.99 -3.89 11.99
CA LEU A 11 -43.85 -4.33 13.11
C LEU A 11 -45.18 -3.59 13.14
N CYS A 12 -45.22 -2.29 12.83
CA CYS A 12 -46.47 -1.53 12.74
C CYS A 12 -47.33 -1.96 11.55
N LEU A 13 -46.70 -2.36 10.44
CA LEU A 13 -47.42 -2.85 9.26
C LEU A 13 -48.02 -4.24 9.45
N THR A 14 -47.38 -5.14 10.20
CA THR A 14 -47.87 -6.51 10.43
C THR A 14 -49.10 -6.51 11.35
N VAL A 15 -49.13 -5.64 12.38
CA VAL A 15 -50.32 -5.50 13.27
C VAL A 15 -51.47 -4.83 12.52
N ALA A 16 -51.18 -3.81 11.70
CA ALA A 16 -52.20 -3.16 10.87
C ALA A 16 -52.76 -4.11 9.79
N PHE A 17 -51.89 -5.01 9.24
CA PHE A 17 -52.32 -5.99 8.26
C PHE A 17 -53.21 -7.10 8.87
N ALA A 18 -52.93 -7.57 10.06
CA ALA A 18 -53.78 -8.52 10.79
C ALA A 18 -55.15 -7.92 11.14
N GLN A 19 -55.20 -6.63 11.45
CA GLN A 19 -56.47 -5.90 11.67
C GLN A 19 -57.22 -5.62 10.39
N LYS A 20 -56.52 -5.27 9.28
CA LYS A 20 -57.11 -4.97 7.99
C LYS A 20 -57.61 -6.24 7.30
N SER A 21 -56.94 -7.38 7.46
CA SER A 21 -57.42 -8.68 6.93
C SER A 21 -58.67 -9.16 7.64
N LYS A 22 -58.81 -8.93 8.96
CA LYS A 22 -60.07 -9.19 9.69
C LYS A 22 -61.26 -8.35 9.18
N LYS A 23 -61.00 -7.10 8.78
CA LYS A 23 -62.04 -6.20 8.26
C LYS A 23 -62.41 -6.60 6.84
N LYS A 24 -61.43 -6.96 5.98
CA LYS A 24 -61.63 -7.37 4.58
C LYS A 24 -62.29 -8.76 4.48
N ALA A 25 -61.96 -9.70 5.34
CA ALA A 25 -62.59 -11.03 5.42
C ALA A 25 -64.08 -10.93 5.79
N LYS A 26 -64.48 -9.90 6.52
CA LYS A 26 -65.90 -9.62 6.85
C LYS A 26 -66.65 -8.97 5.68
N GLU A 27 -65.94 -8.25 4.79
CA GLU A 27 -66.55 -7.54 3.67
C GLU A 27 -66.55 -8.35 2.34
N SER A 28 -65.71 -9.43 2.24
CA SER A 28 -65.47 -10.19 1.00
C SER A 28 -66.21 -11.52 0.86
N GLY A 29 -67.09 -11.90 1.78
CA GLY A 29 -67.83 -13.15 1.68
C GLY A 29 -66.97 -14.41 1.72
N ALA A 30 -65.79 -14.35 2.39
CA ALA A 30 -64.88 -15.47 2.51
C ALA A 30 -65.61 -16.69 3.14
N SER A 31 -65.42 -17.87 2.54
CA SER A 31 -66.03 -19.11 2.96
C SER A 31 -65.68 -19.42 4.42
N ALA A 32 -66.63 -20.00 5.15
CA ALA A 32 -66.40 -20.42 6.56
C ALA A 32 -65.21 -21.41 6.73
N ARG A 33 -64.87 -22.13 5.65
CA ARG A 33 -63.66 -22.98 5.58
C ARG A 33 -62.38 -22.17 5.61
N ASP A 34 -62.29 -21.02 4.93
CA ASP A 34 -61.07 -20.20 4.83
C ASP A 34 -60.83 -19.50 6.20
N THR A 35 -61.85 -19.08 6.88
CA THR A 35 -61.72 -18.48 8.21
C THR A 35 -61.28 -19.48 9.31
N LEU A 36 -61.74 -20.71 9.25
CA LEU A 36 -61.34 -21.78 10.18
C LEU A 36 -59.90 -22.24 9.94
N SER A 37 -59.49 -22.35 8.66
CA SER A 37 -58.09 -22.70 8.30
C SER A 37 -57.12 -21.62 8.74
N TRP A 38 -57.46 -20.35 8.57
CA TRP A 38 -56.61 -19.24 9.02
C TRP A 38 -56.48 -19.19 10.56
N GLN A 39 -57.59 -19.42 11.33
CA GLN A 39 -57.50 -19.46 12.77
C GLN A 39 -56.59 -20.57 13.31
N ALA A 40 -56.59 -21.73 12.65
CA ALA A 40 -55.68 -22.84 12.99
C ALA A 40 -54.20 -22.55 12.63
N ALA A 41 -53.95 -21.75 11.60
CA ALA A 41 -52.63 -21.34 11.13
C ALA A 41 -52.05 -20.14 11.90
N ALA A 42 -52.89 -19.34 12.57
CA ALA A 42 -52.48 -18.07 13.16
C ALA A 42 -51.40 -18.21 14.24
N SER A 43 -51.47 -19.24 15.11
CA SER A 43 -50.49 -19.46 16.17
C SER A 43 -49.07 -19.82 15.63
N PRO A 44 -48.90 -20.81 14.75
CA PRO A 44 -47.61 -21.08 14.15
C PRO A 44 -47.11 -19.91 13.25
N TYR A 45 -47.98 -19.25 12.52
CA TYR A 45 -47.63 -18.07 11.74
C TYR A 45 -46.98 -16.96 12.59
N VAL A 46 -47.62 -16.59 13.71
CA VAL A 46 -47.10 -15.55 14.62
C VAL A 46 -45.76 -15.96 15.22
N LYS A 47 -45.59 -17.22 15.62
CA LYS A 47 -44.30 -17.72 16.09
C LYS A 47 -43.23 -17.62 14.99
N GLY A 48 -43.53 -18.05 13.78
CA GLY A 48 -42.64 -17.91 12.65
C GLY A 48 -42.19 -16.48 12.42
N VAL A 49 -43.13 -15.51 12.46
CA VAL A 49 -42.82 -14.08 12.34
C VAL A 49 -41.91 -13.58 13.47
N VAL A 50 -42.12 -14.02 14.69
CA VAL A 50 -41.27 -13.65 15.85
C VAL A 50 -39.84 -14.16 15.64
N TYR A 51 -39.64 -15.44 15.31
CA TYR A 51 -38.31 -15.99 15.03
C TYR A 51 -37.64 -15.30 13.85
N PHE A 52 -38.38 -15.10 12.77
CA PHE A 52 -37.88 -14.40 11.60
C PHE A 52 -37.43 -12.97 11.91
N SER A 53 -38.19 -12.23 12.71
CA SER A 53 -37.83 -10.85 13.12
C SER A 53 -36.60 -10.78 14.02
N GLN A 54 -36.26 -11.86 14.69
CA GLN A 54 -35.04 -12.02 15.49
C GLN A 54 -33.84 -12.47 14.66
N GLY A 55 -34.00 -12.70 13.34
CA GLY A 55 -32.96 -13.22 12.46
C GLY A 55 -32.74 -14.74 12.56
N LEU A 56 -33.57 -15.43 13.33
CA LEU A 56 -33.53 -16.88 13.51
C LEU A 56 -34.29 -17.56 12.34
N ILE A 57 -33.64 -17.57 11.18
CA ILE A 57 -34.27 -17.95 9.91
C ILE A 57 -34.62 -19.43 9.87
N GLU A 58 -33.70 -20.27 10.37
CA GLU A 58 -33.88 -21.73 10.37
C GLU A 58 -34.95 -22.17 11.35
N GLU A 59 -35.02 -21.52 12.50
CA GLU A 59 -36.04 -21.77 13.50
C GLU A 59 -37.43 -21.29 13.08
N ALA A 60 -37.50 -20.25 12.26
CA ALA A 60 -38.76 -19.72 11.70
C ALA A 60 -39.38 -20.68 10.65
N LEU A 61 -38.56 -21.39 9.86
CA LEU A 61 -39.02 -22.23 8.75
C LEU A 61 -40.06 -23.26 9.11
N PRO A 62 -39.86 -24.13 10.15
CA PRO A 62 -40.87 -25.15 10.52
C PRO A 62 -42.20 -24.57 10.95
N TYR A 63 -42.22 -23.39 11.55
CA TYR A 63 -43.45 -22.70 11.91
C TYR A 63 -44.22 -22.19 10.70
N PHE A 64 -43.54 -21.66 9.69
CA PHE A 64 -44.21 -21.24 8.45
C PHE A 64 -44.69 -22.45 7.63
N LEU A 65 -43.93 -23.56 7.59
CA LEU A 65 -44.38 -24.80 6.95
C LEU A 65 -45.62 -25.37 7.63
N GLY A 66 -45.64 -25.46 8.97
CA GLY A 66 -46.81 -25.90 9.70
C GLY A 66 -48.02 -24.95 9.59
N ALA A 67 -47.78 -23.66 9.38
CA ALA A 67 -48.86 -22.71 9.08
C ALA A 67 -49.38 -22.91 7.64
N LEU A 68 -48.50 -23.22 6.68
CA LEU A 68 -48.85 -23.44 5.28
C LEU A 68 -49.74 -24.68 5.10
N GLU A 69 -49.49 -25.76 5.85
CA GLU A 69 -50.33 -26.98 5.82
C GLU A 69 -51.79 -26.65 6.20
N LYS A 70 -51.98 -25.68 7.07
CA LYS A 70 -53.30 -25.29 7.59
C LYS A 70 -53.96 -24.20 6.74
N ALA A 71 -53.17 -23.37 6.10
CA ALA A 71 -53.65 -22.27 5.24
C ALA A 71 -52.82 -22.16 3.94
N PRO A 72 -52.98 -23.09 3.01
CA PRO A 72 -52.16 -23.17 1.79
C PRO A 72 -52.33 -21.98 0.85
N HIS A 73 -53.40 -21.19 0.97
CA HIS A 73 -53.70 -20.02 0.15
C HIS A 73 -53.36 -18.71 0.85
N SER A 74 -52.44 -18.72 1.76
CA SER A 74 -52.05 -17.50 2.47
C SER A 74 -50.86 -16.79 1.81
N ALA A 75 -51.11 -15.65 1.19
CA ALA A 75 -50.09 -14.80 0.57
C ALA A 75 -48.95 -14.43 1.58
N GLY A 76 -49.34 -14.14 2.84
CA GLY A 76 -48.37 -13.78 3.88
C GLY A 76 -47.41 -14.93 4.26
N ILE A 77 -47.92 -16.20 4.32
CA ILE A 77 -47.07 -17.36 4.60
C ILE A 77 -46.09 -17.58 3.44
N HIS A 78 -46.59 -17.58 2.22
CA HIS A 78 -45.76 -17.71 1.03
C HIS A 78 -44.72 -16.60 0.92
N TYR A 79 -45.05 -15.36 1.29
CA TYR A 79 -44.07 -14.27 1.35
C TYR A 79 -42.91 -14.58 2.29
N TYR A 80 -43.18 -15.00 3.54
CA TYR A 80 -42.10 -15.31 4.48
C TYR A 80 -41.27 -16.53 4.03
N LEU A 81 -41.90 -17.55 3.44
CA LEU A 81 -41.17 -18.69 2.88
C LEU A 81 -40.27 -18.25 1.69
N ALA A 82 -40.71 -17.29 0.88
CA ALA A 82 -39.86 -16.72 -0.16
C ALA A 82 -38.67 -15.94 0.44
N GLN A 83 -38.89 -15.18 1.52
CA GLN A 83 -37.80 -14.48 2.22
C GLN A 83 -36.80 -15.43 2.87
N ILE A 84 -37.26 -16.54 3.44
CA ILE A 84 -36.39 -17.61 3.98
C ILE A 84 -35.56 -18.24 2.86
N ALA A 85 -36.20 -18.61 1.74
CA ALA A 85 -35.51 -19.16 0.58
C ALA A 85 -34.47 -18.17 0.00
N TYR A 86 -34.77 -16.88 -0.02
CA TYR A 86 -33.82 -15.82 -0.38
C TYR A 86 -32.61 -15.81 0.56
N ALA A 87 -32.82 -15.86 1.88
CA ALA A 87 -31.74 -15.88 2.88
C ALA A 87 -30.86 -17.12 2.73
N GLN A 88 -31.46 -18.26 2.34
CA GLN A 88 -30.77 -19.52 2.04
C GLN A 88 -30.15 -19.57 0.65
N ARG A 89 -30.32 -18.54 -0.19
CA ARG A 89 -29.91 -18.48 -1.60
C ARG A 89 -30.54 -19.57 -2.49
N ASP A 90 -31.70 -20.10 -2.06
CA ASP A 90 -32.50 -21.05 -2.83
C ASP A 90 -33.48 -20.26 -3.75
N TYR A 91 -32.96 -19.72 -4.84
CA TYR A 91 -33.73 -18.86 -5.72
C TYR A 91 -34.89 -19.59 -6.43
N PRO A 92 -34.80 -20.86 -6.82
CA PRO A 92 -35.94 -21.60 -7.36
C PRO A 92 -37.09 -21.72 -6.35
N ARG A 93 -36.80 -22.03 -5.08
CA ARG A 93 -37.80 -22.04 -4.01
C ARG A 93 -38.39 -20.67 -3.73
N MET A 94 -37.53 -19.63 -3.72
CA MET A 94 -37.96 -18.23 -3.60
C MET A 94 -38.97 -17.90 -4.68
N LEU A 95 -38.66 -18.24 -5.95
CA LEU A 95 -39.53 -17.96 -7.09
C LEU A 95 -40.89 -18.64 -6.92
N THR A 96 -40.91 -19.93 -6.59
CA THR A 96 -42.13 -20.71 -6.37
C THR A 96 -43.03 -20.08 -5.30
N HIS A 97 -42.46 -19.65 -4.20
CA HIS A 97 -43.25 -19.02 -3.12
C HIS A 97 -43.64 -17.58 -3.40
N ALA A 98 -42.76 -16.79 -4.04
CA ALA A 98 -43.07 -15.42 -4.43
C ALA A 98 -44.19 -15.36 -5.48
N GLU A 99 -44.21 -16.28 -6.45
CA GLU A 99 -45.28 -16.42 -7.42
C GLU A 99 -46.62 -16.72 -6.74
N LYS A 100 -46.66 -17.72 -5.85
CA LYS A 100 -47.90 -18.05 -5.10
C LYS A 100 -48.37 -16.89 -4.24
N ALA A 101 -47.43 -16.21 -3.55
CA ALA A 101 -47.80 -15.02 -2.76
C ALA A 101 -48.47 -13.95 -3.62
N TYR A 102 -47.94 -13.69 -4.80
CA TYR A 102 -48.54 -12.76 -5.76
C TYR A 102 -49.90 -13.24 -6.31
N GLN A 103 -50.01 -14.52 -6.67
CA GLN A 103 -51.28 -15.09 -7.18
C GLN A 103 -52.42 -14.98 -6.16
N GLU A 104 -52.14 -15.18 -4.87
CA GLU A 104 -53.12 -15.10 -3.79
C GLU A 104 -53.51 -13.65 -3.45
N ALA A 105 -52.66 -12.66 -3.73
CA ALA A 105 -52.96 -11.24 -3.49
C ALA A 105 -52.39 -10.34 -4.61
N PRO A 106 -52.94 -10.39 -5.82
CA PRO A 106 -52.37 -9.72 -7.02
C PRO A 106 -52.49 -8.20 -7.00
N ASN A 107 -53.23 -7.64 -6.08
CA ASN A 107 -53.37 -6.19 -5.93
C ASN A 107 -52.35 -5.57 -4.97
N GLU A 108 -51.59 -6.39 -4.27
CA GLU A 108 -50.57 -5.94 -3.35
C GLU A 108 -49.24 -5.71 -4.10
N LEU A 109 -48.91 -4.43 -4.35
CA LEU A 109 -47.74 -4.06 -5.15
C LEU A 109 -46.42 -4.63 -4.62
N TRP A 110 -46.24 -4.71 -3.29
CA TRP A 110 -45.02 -5.22 -2.69
C TRP A 110 -44.81 -6.73 -2.94
N LEU A 111 -45.89 -7.52 -3.08
CA LEU A 111 -45.82 -8.92 -3.49
C LEU A 111 -45.45 -9.05 -4.97
N ALA A 112 -46.04 -8.20 -5.81
CA ALA A 112 -45.67 -8.14 -7.22
C ALA A 112 -44.19 -7.80 -7.42
N LEU A 113 -43.65 -6.85 -6.65
CA LEU A 113 -42.23 -6.49 -6.66
C LEU A 113 -41.37 -7.62 -6.12
N GLY A 114 -41.83 -8.34 -5.10
CA GLY A 114 -41.17 -9.55 -4.59
C GLY A 114 -41.05 -10.66 -5.64
N TYR A 115 -42.13 -10.90 -6.39
CA TYR A 115 -42.13 -11.87 -7.49
C TYR A 115 -41.18 -11.44 -8.64
N ALA A 116 -41.22 -10.17 -9.01
CA ALA A 116 -40.28 -9.65 -10.01
C ALA A 116 -38.80 -9.81 -9.58
N THR A 117 -38.52 -9.60 -8.28
CA THR A 117 -37.18 -9.86 -7.74
C THR A 117 -36.81 -11.33 -7.81
N ALA A 118 -37.72 -12.21 -7.48
CA ALA A 118 -37.49 -13.65 -7.54
C ALA A 118 -37.21 -14.12 -8.97
N LEU A 119 -37.95 -13.60 -9.96
CA LEU A 119 -37.67 -13.84 -11.38
C LEU A 119 -36.26 -13.38 -11.76
N ALA A 120 -35.87 -12.18 -11.36
CA ALA A 120 -34.56 -11.63 -11.69
C ALA A 120 -33.42 -12.42 -11.05
N LEU A 121 -33.56 -12.86 -9.78
CA LEU A 121 -32.54 -13.67 -9.09
C LEU A 121 -32.45 -15.11 -9.62
N ASN A 122 -33.53 -15.59 -10.24
CA ASN A 122 -33.56 -16.89 -10.93
C ASN A 122 -33.15 -16.76 -12.42
N GLU A 123 -32.53 -15.63 -12.80
CA GLU A 123 -32.05 -15.31 -14.16
C GLU A 123 -33.17 -15.21 -15.23
N GLU A 124 -34.43 -15.20 -14.83
CA GLU A 124 -35.59 -15.05 -15.71
C GLU A 124 -35.86 -13.58 -16.06
N HIS A 125 -34.82 -12.86 -16.49
CA HIS A 125 -34.89 -11.42 -16.72
C HIS A 125 -35.93 -11.01 -17.78
N GLN A 126 -36.10 -11.82 -18.85
CA GLN A 126 -37.09 -11.51 -19.90
C GLN A 126 -38.54 -11.62 -19.38
N THR A 127 -38.79 -12.64 -18.53
CA THR A 127 -40.11 -12.80 -17.86
C THR A 127 -40.35 -11.65 -16.89
N ALA A 128 -39.31 -11.25 -16.12
CA ALA A 128 -39.37 -10.11 -15.21
C ALA A 128 -39.69 -8.79 -15.94
N ILE A 129 -39.06 -8.52 -17.09
CA ILE A 129 -39.31 -7.34 -17.92
C ILE A 129 -40.76 -7.32 -18.39
N THR A 130 -41.27 -8.45 -18.89
CA THR A 130 -42.66 -8.53 -19.38
C THR A 130 -43.65 -8.28 -18.25
N PHE A 131 -43.39 -8.87 -17.08
CA PHE A 131 -44.21 -8.70 -15.89
C PHE A 131 -44.19 -7.25 -15.35
N LEU A 132 -43.00 -6.71 -15.17
CA LEU A 132 -42.79 -5.32 -14.71
C LEU A 132 -43.35 -4.32 -15.69
N GLY A 133 -43.30 -4.57 -17.00
CA GLY A 133 -43.90 -3.73 -18.01
C GLY A 133 -45.42 -3.62 -17.85
N LYS A 134 -46.12 -4.73 -17.58
CA LYS A 134 -47.55 -4.72 -17.22
C LYS A 134 -47.82 -3.98 -15.92
N LEU A 135 -46.96 -4.15 -14.95
CA LEU A 135 -47.08 -3.48 -13.67
C LEU A 135 -46.88 -1.96 -13.80
N LEU A 136 -45.96 -1.53 -14.66
CA LEU A 136 -45.72 -0.10 -14.95
C LEU A 136 -46.95 0.57 -15.60
N GLN A 137 -47.71 -0.16 -16.41
CA GLN A 137 -48.98 0.37 -16.97
C GLN A 137 -50.02 0.64 -15.87
N LYS A 138 -50.04 -0.21 -14.82
CA LYS A 138 -50.96 -0.02 -13.67
C LYS A 138 -50.45 1.05 -12.68
N TYR A 139 -49.12 1.17 -12.54
CA TYR A 139 -48.47 2.11 -11.64
C TYR A 139 -47.44 2.95 -12.41
N PRO A 140 -47.85 3.91 -13.22
CA PRO A 140 -46.96 4.74 -14.04
C PRO A 140 -45.96 5.47 -13.16
N HIS A 141 -44.67 5.43 -13.56
CA HIS A 141 -43.59 6.15 -12.90
C HIS A 141 -43.25 5.70 -11.48
N HIS A 142 -43.66 4.51 -11.05
CA HIS A 142 -43.31 4.01 -9.74
C HIS A 142 -41.79 3.74 -9.68
N PRO A 143 -41.01 4.35 -8.75
CA PRO A 143 -39.55 4.31 -8.75
C PRO A 143 -38.98 2.88 -8.73
N GLU A 144 -39.52 2.03 -7.88
CA GLU A 144 -39.06 0.66 -7.72
C GLU A 144 -39.29 -0.20 -8.97
N ILE A 145 -40.38 0.04 -9.70
CA ILE A 145 -40.66 -0.66 -10.97
C ILE A 145 -39.69 -0.20 -12.04
N LEU A 146 -39.42 1.11 -12.15
CA LEU A 146 -38.45 1.66 -13.09
C LEU A 146 -37.04 1.13 -12.82
N LEU A 147 -36.64 1.09 -11.54
CA LEU A 147 -35.31 0.56 -11.14
C LEU A 147 -35.15 -0.90 -11.53
N ARG A 148 -36.13 -1.75 -11.21
CA ARG A 148 -36.10 -3.18 -11.56
C ARG A 148 -36.14 -3.45 -13.05
N LEU A 149 -36.88 -2.65 -13.82
CA LEU A 149 -36.82 -2.70 -15.28
C LEU A 149 -35.44 -2.36 -15.80
N ALA A 150 -34.87 -1.25 -15.33
CA ALA A 150 -33.53 -0.84 -15.73
C ALA A 150 -32.49 -1.95 -15.44
N GLN A 151 -32.51 -2.49 -14.23
CA GLN A 151 -31.60 -3.57 -13.82
C GLN A 151 -31.82 -4.85 -14.66
N SER A 152 -33.07 -5.26 -14.94
CA SER A 152 -33.35 -6.42 -15.75
C SER A 152 -32.93 -6.25 -17.21
N TYR A 153 -33.13 -5.06 -17.80
CA TYR A 153 -32.63 -4.73 -19.13
C TYR A 153 -31.10 -4.72 -19.20
N ARG A 154 -30.41 -4.18 -18.16
CA ARG A 154 -28.94 -4.24 -18.03
C ARG A 154 -28.44 -5.68 -18.05
N ARG A 155 -29.08 -6.58 -17.31
CA ARG A 155 -28.69 -7.99 -17.21
C ARG A 155 -28.78 -8.75 -18.53
N ILE A 156 -29.74 -8.42 -19.40
CA ILE A 156 -29.86 -9.01 -20.75
C ILE A 156 -29.08 -8.24 -21.83
N GLY A 157 -28.25 -7.26 -21.44
CA GLY A 157 -27.41 -6.49 -22.35
C GLY A 157 -28.14 -5.43 -23.18
N ARG A 158 -29.42 -5.13 -22.88
CA ARG A 158 -30.19 -4.08 -23.56
C ARG A 158 -29.96 -2.74 -22.90
N LEU A 159 -28.76 -2.19 -23.10
CA LEU A 159 -28.27 -1.03 -22.35
C LEU A 159 -29.03 0.27 -22.64
N SER A 160 -29.48 0.45 -23.87
CA SER A 160 -30.26 1.67 -24.24
C SER A 160 -31.60 1.73 -23.54
N GLU A 161 -32.27 0.59 -23.38
CA GLU A 161 -33.52 0.51 -22.63
C GLU A 161 -33.29 0.65 -21.13
N ALA A 162 -32.22 0.02 -20.59
CA ALA A 162 -31.83 0.17 -19.20
C ALA A 162 -31.59 1.66 -18.88
N ASP A 163 -30.78 2.34 -19.69
CA ASP A 163 -30.45 3.76 -19.54
C ASP A 163 -31.68 4.64 -19.56
N ARG A 164 -32.64 4.38 -20.49
CA ARG A 164 -33.89 5.11 -20.56
C ARG A 164 -34.72 4.99 -19.28
N TYR A 165 -34.77 3.82 -18.65
CA TYR A 165 -35.50 3.65 -17.39
C TYR A 165 -34.77 4.29 -16.21
N TYR A 166 -33.45 4.23 -16.16
CA TYR A 166 -32.63 4.96 -15.18
C TYR A 166 -32.82 6.47 -15.33
N GLU A 167 -32.86 6.99 -16.56
CA GLU A 167 -33.09 8.40 -16.82
C GLU A 167 -34.49 8.84 -16.34
N GLN A 168 -35.54 8.06 -16.63
CA GLN A 168 -36.89 8.34 -16.12
C GLN A 168 -36.95 8.36 -14.59
N LEU A 169 -36.22 7.45 -13.96
CA LEU A 169 -36.11 7.38 -12.51
C LEU A 169 -35.41 8.64 -11.97
N GLN A 170 -34.30 9.04 -12.58
CA GLN A 170 -33.51 10.22 -12.20
C GLN A 170 -34.30 11.56 -12.37
N GLN A 171 -35.13 11.68 -13.38
CA GLN A 171 -35.92 12.91 -13.62
C GLN A 171 -36.98 13.15 -12.57
N ARG A 172 -37.48 12.12 -11.89
CA ARG A 172 -38.70 12.18 -11.07
C ARG A 172 -38.51 11.96 -9.57
N SER A 173 -37.50 11.24 -9.19
CA SER A 173 -37.18 10.99 -7.77
C SER A 173 -36.14 12.00 -7.30
N GLY A 174 -36.51 12.95 -6.45
CA GLY A 174 -35.53 13.82 -5.78
C GLY A 174 -34.61 13.10 -4.78
N ILE A 175 -34.57 11.76 -4.81
CA ILE A 175 -33.88 10.92 -3.85
C ILE A 175 -33.00 9.95 -4.63
N LEU A 176 -31.67 9.90 -4.29
CA LEU A 176 -30.70 8.92 -4.80
C LEU A 176 -30.17 9.14 -6.23
N TYR A 177 -29.89 10.39 -6.59
CA TYR A 177 -29.23 10.67 -7.87
C TYR A 177 -27.85 9.99 -7.96
N GLU A 178 -27.13 9.90 -6.86
CA GLU A 178 -25.77 9.36 -6.84
C GLU A 178 -25.71 7.86 -7.10
N ASP A 179 -26.53 7.07 -6.42
CA ASP A 179 -26.55 5.61 -6.60
C ASP A 179 -26.93 5.22 -8.03
N ILE A 180 -27.98 5.88 -8.59
CA ILE A 180 -28.44 5.65 -9.97
C ILE A 180 -27.37 6.09 -10.97
N PHE A 181 -26.72 7.23 -10.71
CA PHE A 181 -25.61 7.70 -11.53
C PHE A 181 -24.46 6.68 -11.56
N GLN A 182 -24.04 6.19 -10.40
CA GLN A 182 -22.99 5.19 -10.30
C GLN A 182 -23.37 3.88 -11.02
N GLU A 183 -24.61 3.41 -10.87
CA GLU A 183 -25.10 2.23 -11.61
C GLU A 183 -25.06 2.44 -13.13
N ARG A 184 -25.43 3.63 -13.63
CA ARG A 184 -25.38 3.96 -15.07
C ARG A 184 -23.95 4.02 -15.59
N VAL A 185 -23.05 4.69 -14.87
CA VAL A 185 -21.62 4.76 -15.22
C VAL A 185 -21.03 3.37 -15.26
N GLN A 186 -21.23 2.57 -14.22
CA GLN A 186 -20.72 1.20 -14.15
C GLN A 186 -21.26 0.34 -15.30
N MET A 187 -22.55 0.46 -15.63
CA MET A 187 -23.16 -0.23 -16.77
C MET A 187 -22.43 0.06 -18.08
N PHE A 188 -22.12 1.34 -18.36
CA PHE A 188 -21.41 1.72 -19.58
C PHE A 188 -19.95 1.29 -19.58
N VAL A 189 -19.27 1.35 -18.44
CA VAL A 189 -17.87 0.88 -18.30
C VAL A 189 -17.78 -0.64 -18.51
N GLU A 190 -18.65 -1.42 -17.88
CA GLU A 190 -18.74 -2.88 -18.06
C GLU A 190 -19.01 -3.26 -19.52
N ALA A 191 -19.81 -2.46 -20.22
CA ALA A 191 -20.10 -2.66 -21.63
C ALA A 191 -19.02 -2.15 -22.59
N LYS A 192 -17.91 -1.59 -22.07
CA LYS A 192 -16.84 -0.92 -22.84
C LYS A 192 -17.33 0.29 -23.65
N GLU A 193 -18.44 0.89 -23.25
CA GLU A 193 -19.00 2.13 -23.84
C GLU A 193 -18.53 3.36 -23.07
N LEU A 194 -17.20 3.48 -22.85
CA LEU A 194 -16.57 4.53 -22.02
C LEU A 194 -17.00 5.95 -22.44
N GLY A 195 -17.15 6.20 -23.74
CA GLY A 195 -17.61 7.49 -24.25
C GLY A 195 -19.00 7.90 -23.75
N ARG A 196 -19.93 6.92 -23.55
CA ARG A 196 -21.25 7.20 -22.98
C ARG A 196 -21.18 7.48 -21.48
N ALA A 197 -20.33 6.77 -20.75
CA ALA A 197 -20.06 7.04 -19.33
C ALA A 197 -19.54 8.47 -19.13
N ILE A 198 -18.57 8.87 -19.95
CA ILE A 198 -18.00 10.24 -19.95
C ILE A 198 -19.09 11.27 -20.28
N ALA A 199 -19.83 11.09 -21.37
CA ALA A 199 -20.88 12.05 -21.78
C ALA A 199 -21.96 12.22 -20.71
N LEU A 200 -22.37 11.13 -20.06
CA LEU A 200 -23.30 11.18 -18.93
C LEU A 200 -22.71 12.02 -17.78
N THR A 201 -21.47 11.73 -17.37
CA THR A 201 -20.81 12.41 -16.26
C THR A 201 -20.64 13.89 -16.53
N GLU A 202 -20.18 14.26 -17.73
CA GLU A 202 -20.03 15.66 -18.14
C GLU A 202 -21.36 16.41 -18.13
N SER A 203 -22.44 15.79 -18.62
CA SER A 203 -23.77 16.38 -18.58
C SER A 203 -24.26 16.73 -17.16
N LEU A 204 -23.87 15.89 -16.19
CA LEU A 204 -24.20 16.09 -14.78
C LEU A 204 -23.32 17.15 -14.12
N ILE A 205 -22.01 17.21 -14.48
CA ILE A 205 -21.11 18.27 -14.03
C ILE A 205 -21.61 19.65 -14.51
N VAL A 206 -22.06 19.76 -15.76
CA VAL A 206 -22.62 21.02 -16.27
C VAL A 206 -23.85 21.43 -15.45
N ARG A 207 -24.68 20.47 -15.08
CA ARG A 207 -25.93 20.74 -14.32
C ARG A 207 -25.67 21.01 -12.84
N TRP A 208 -24.70 20.31 -12.24
CA TRP A 208 -24.34 20.41 -10.83
C TRP A 208 -22.84 20.55 -10.65
N PRO A 209 -22.24 21.72 -10.97
CA PRO A 209 -20.79 21.89 -11.05
C PRO A 209 -20.06 21.78 -9.72
N ARG A 210 -20.76 21.83 -8.59
CA ARG A 210 -20.18 21.75 -7.24
C ARG A 210 -20.26 20.36 -6.61
N THR A 211 -20.83 19.37 -7.31
CA THR A 211 -20.95 18.01 -6.79
C THR A 211 -19.67 17.25 -7.06
N GLU A 212 -18.91 16.97 -6.00
CA GLU A 212 -17.59 16.34 -6.07
C GLU A 212 -17.61 14.96 -6.71
N VAL A 213 -18.60 14.12 -6.35
CA VAL A 213 -18.75 12.74 -6.86
C VAL A 213 -18.75 12.67 -8.39
N TYR A 214 -19.32 13.66 -9.08
CA TYR A 214 -19.29 13.68 -10.54
C TYR A 214 -17.89 13.98 -11.08
N ARG A 215 -17.13 14.87 -10.43
CA ARG A 215 -15.76 15.18 -10.82
C ARG A 215 -14.80 14.03 -10.49
N GLU A 216 -14.97 13.39 -9.35
CA GLU A 216 -14.22 12.18 -9.00
C GLU A 216 -14.46 11.06 -10.01
N THR A 217 -15.72 10.89 -10.43
CA THR A 217 -16.08 9.92 -11.47
C THR A 217 -15.45 10.29 -12.82
N ALA A 218 -15.46 11.59 -13.19
CA ALA A 218 -14.82 12.06 -14.42
C ALA A 218 -13.31 11.79 -14.41
N ILE A 219 -12.62 12.05 -13.29
CA ILE A 219 -11.19 11.74 -13.13
C ILE A 219 -10.93 10.26 -13.40
N ARG A 220 -11.66 9.35 -12.75
CA ARG A 220 -11.52 7.90 -12.97
C ARG A 220 -11.80 7.46 -14.41
N LEU A 221 -12.81 8.07 -15.05
CA LEU A 221 -13.15 7.76 -16.44
C LEU A 221 -12.10 8.28 -17.43
N TYR A 222 -11.55 9.49 -17.22
CA TYR A 222 -10.49 10.03 -18.06
C TYR A 222 -9.15 9.32 -17.82
N GLU A 223 -8.89 8.81 -16.62
CA GLU A 223 -7.77 7.94 -16.34
C GLU A 223 -7.88 6.63 -17.14
N LEU A 224 -9.05 5.98 -17.12
CA LEU A 224 -9.34 4.79 -17.96
C LEU A 224 -9.25 5.09 -19.46
N ALA A 225 -9.61 6.31 -19.89
CA ALA A 225 -9.51 6.78 -21.27
C ALA A 225 -8.08 7.19 -21.66
N GLN A 226 -7.16 7.30 -20.71
CA GLN A 226 -5.81 7.86 -20.87
C GLN A 226 -5.82 9.29 -21.41
N ASP A 227 -6.86 10.07 -21.12
CA ASP A 227 -7.00 11.47 -21.51
C ASP A 227 -6.56 12.39 -20.36
N LEU A 228 -5.24 12.50 -20.19
CA LEU A 228 -4.63 13.28 -19.10
C LEU A 228 -4.96 14.77 -19.19
N LEU A 229 -5.20 15.29 -20.39
CA LEU A 229 -5.53 16.72 -20.54
C LEU A 229 -6.86 17.08 -19.91
N ARG A 230 -7.92 16.30 -20.17
CA ARG A 230 -9.22 16.51 -19.55
C ARG A 230 -9.22 16.14 -18.06
N LEU A 231 -8.52 15.07 -17.70
CA LEU A 231 -8.30 14.67 -16.31
C LEU A 231 -7.75 15.86 -15.50
N THR A 232 -6.73 16.55 -15.99
CA THR A 232 -6.10 17.71 -15.32
C THR A 232 -7.11 18.80 -14.99
N SER A 233 -8.02 19.12 -15.92
CA SER A 233 -9.04 20.15 -15.70
C SER A 233 -10.03 19.78 -14.59
N HIS A 234 -10.39 18.49 -14.47
CA HIS A 234 -11.27 18.00 -13.40
C HIS A 234 -10.57 17.94 -12.05
N VAL A 235 -9.29 17.54 -12.01
CA VAL A 235 -8.46 17.56 -10.80
C VAL A 235 -8.35 18.99 -10.27
N GLN A 236 -7.99 19.96 -11.11
CA GLN A 236 -7.87 21.36 -10.70
C GLN A 236 -9.21 21.92 -10.19
N ALA A 237 -10.30 21.61 -10.87
CA ALA A 237 -11.63 22.02 -10.45
C ALA A 237 -12.04 21.35 -9.12
N LEU A 238 -11.68 20.08 -8.90
CA LEU A 238 -11.97 19.38 -7.65
C LEU A 238 -11.16 19.97 -6.49
N LEU A 239 -9.85 20.21 -6.65
CA LEU A 239 -9.01 20.87 -5.66
C LEU A 239 -9.41 22.33 -5.36
N SER A 240 -10.13 22.98 -6.27
CA SER A 240 -10.71 24.29 -6.01
C SER A 240 -11.98 24.21 -5.16
N LEU A 241 -12.72 23.09 -5.19
CA LEU A 241 -13.89 22.82 -4.36
C LEU A 241 -13.51 22.29 -2.99
N ASP A 242 -12.64 21.28 -2.96
CA ASP A 242 -12.08 20.66 -1.78
C ASP A 242 -10.55 20.49 -1.96
N ALA A 243 -9.78 21.38 -1.34
CA ALA A 243 -8.32 21.36 -1.38
C ALA A 243 -7.71 20.13 -0.68
N ALA A 244 -8.47 19.40 0.14
CA ALA A 244 -8.05 18.21 0.84
C ALA A 244 -8.45 16.90 0.13
N ASN A 245 -9.11 16.97 -1.03
CA ASN A 245 -9.65 15.80 -1.70
C ASN A 245 -8.55 14.75 -2.01
N ALA A 246 -8.71 13.57 -1.39
CA ALA A 246 -7.71 12.52 -1.45
C ALA A 246 -7.51 11.95 -2.86
N LEU A 247 -8.60 11.74 -3.64
CA LEU A 247 -8.50 11.22 -5.00
C LEU A 247 -7.77 12.20 -5.93
N ALA A 248 -8.05 13.50 -5.80
CA ALA A 248 -7.38 14.50 -6.61
C ALA A 248 -5.87 14.52 -6.34
N TRP A 249 -5.45 14.47 -5.08
CA TRP A 249 -4.03 14.42 -4.73
C TRP A 249 -3.37 13.10 -5.12
N GLU A 250 -4.03 11.96 -4.92
CA GLU A 250 -3.55 10.67 -5.42
C GLU A 250 -3.30 10.72 -6.93
N THR A 251 -4.23 11.29 -7.69
CA THR A 251 -4.10 11.46 -9.14
C THR A 251 -2.92 12.38 -9.50
N VAL A 252 -2.76 13.50 -8.80
CA VAL A 252 -1.62 14.41 -9.01
C VAL A 252 -0.30 13.68 -8.77
N LEU A 253 -0.17 12.96 -7.66
CA LEU A 253 1.07 12.26 -7.30
C LEU A 253 1.37 11.09 -8.27
N ASN A 254 0.35 10.39 -8.75
CA ASN A 254 0.52 9.29 -9.72
C ASN A 254 0.97 9.78 -11.11
N HIS A 255 0.68 11.04 -11.44
CA HIS A 255 0.99 11.65 -12.74
C HIS A 255 1.78 12.95 -12.58
N ILE A 256 2.66 13.04 -11.56
CA ILE A 256 3.31 14.29 -11.15
C ILE A 256 4.06 14.97 -12.30
N GLU A 257 4.85 14.23 -13.07
CA GLU A 257 5.60 14.75 -14.23
C GLU A 257 4.68 15.40 -15.28
N TRP A 258 3.47 14.83 -15.46
CA TRP A 258 2.46 15.42 -16.36
C TRP A 258 1.95 16.74 -15.79
N PHE A 259 1.61 16.80 -14.50
CA PHE A 259 1.06 18.00 -13.87
C PHE A 259 2.11 19.12 -13.78
N GLU A 260 3.38 18.82 -13.59
CA GLU A 260 4.48 19.80 -13.66
C GLU A 260 4.58 20.49 -15.02
N ASN A 261 4.35 19.74 -16.09
CA ASN A 261 4.33 20.30 -17.43
C ASN A 261 3.05 21.10 -17.78
N GLN A 262 1.97 20.91 -17.03
CA GLN A 262 0.68 21.54 -17.29
C GLN A 262 0.36 22.70 -16.33
N TRP A 263 0.87 22.66 -15.10
CA TRP A 263 0.60 23.67 -14.10
C TRP A 263 1.77 24.62 -13.96
N GLU A 264 1.47 25.93 -14.04
CA GLU A 264 2.45 26.97 -13.76
C GLU A 264 2.85 26.96 -12.28
N GLU A 265 4.04 27.46 -11.95
CA GLU A 265 4.55 27.55 -10.57
C GLU A 265 3.56 28.24 -9.63
N ALA A 266 2.87 29.27 -10.11
CA ALA A 266 1.84 29.97 -9.32
C ALA A 266 0.66 29.07 -8.88
N VAL A 267 0.33 28.02 -9.63
CA VAL A 267 -0.72 27.05 -9.26
C VAL A 267 -0.23 26.21 -8.10
N TRP A 268 1.01 25.70 -8.19
CA TRP A 268 1.66 24.95 -7.11
C TRP A 268 1.77 25.76 -5.83
N ASP A 269 2.25 27.00 -5.92
CA ASP A 269 2.37 27.91 -4.79
C ASP A 269 1.02 28.19 -4.12
N SER A 270 -0.01 28.43 -4.95
CA SER A 270 -1.37 28.64 -4.45
C SER A 270 -1.94 27.43 -3.72
N LEU A 271 -1.65 26.21 -4.21
CA LEU A 271 -2.09 24.97 -3.58
C LEU A 271 -1.31 24.68 -2.29
N LEU A 272 0.02 24.80 -2.33
CA LEU A 272 0.89 24.57 -1.16
C LEU A 272 0.64 25.57 -0.02
N ALA A 273 0.18 26.78 -0.33
CA ALA A 273 -0.15 27.79 0.68
C ALA A 273 -1.48 27.53 1.40
N LYS A 274 -2.36 26.68 0.86
CA LYS A 274 -3.67 26.40 1.48
C LYS A 274 -3.51 25.52 2.72
N PRO A 275 -4.00 25.94 3.89
CA PRO A 275 -3.89 25.14 5.13
C PRO A 275 -4.74 23.85 5.07
N GLU A 276 -5.76 23.80 4.22
CA GLU A 276 -6.62 22.63 4.02
C GLU A 276 -5.91 21.47 3.31
N VAL A 277 -4.86 21.74 2.51
CA VAL A 277 -4.07 20.69 1.87
C VAL A 277 -3.35 19.88 2.94
N PRO A 278 -3.48 18.54 2.93
CA PRO A 278 -2.81 17.67 3.90
C PRO A 278 -1.30 17.95 3.96
N VAL A 279 -0.77 18.05 5.16
CA VAL A 279 0.64 18.40 5.38
C VAL A 279 1.58 17.37 4.76
N GLU A 280 1.19 16.11 4.76
CA GLU A 280 1.91 15.00 4.14
C GLU A 280 2.09 15.23 2.64
N ILE A 281 1.03 15.63 1.96
CA ILE A 281 1.03 15.94 0.52
C ILE A 281 1.98 17.11 0.24
N ARG A 282 1.92 18.17 1.05
CA ARG A 282 2.82 19.31 0.89
C ARG A 282 4.30 18.91 1.00
N TYR A 283 4.66 18.06 1.96
CA TYR A 283 6.03 17.58 2.08
C TYR A 283 6.43 16.60 0.96
N GLN A 284 5.51 15.75 0.49
CA GLN A 284 5.78 14.88 -0.65
C GLN A 284 6.07 15.68 -1.93
N LEU A 285 5.30 16.73 -2.20
CA LEU A 285 5.54 17.63 -3.33
C LEU A 285 6.85 18.40 -3.18
N LEU A 286 7.16 18.94 -2.00
CA LEU A 286 8.43 19.62 -1.77
C LEU A 286 9.64 18.69 -1.93
N ARG A 287 9.51 17.43 -1.53
CA ARG A 287 10.54 16.41 -1.77
C ARG A 287 10.73 16.17 -3.27
N HIS A 288 9.64 15.95 -4.00
CA HIS A 288 9.70 15.75 -5.44
C HIS A 288 10.36 16.93 -6.16
N PHE A 289 9.98 18.16 -5.82
CA PHE A 289 10.61 19.36 -6.39
C PHE A 289 12.09 19.48 -6.03
N SER A 290 12.48 19.07 -4.82
CA SER A 290 13.89 19.02 -4.42
C SER A 290 14.67 18.02 -5.26
N ASP A 291 14.11 16.82 -5.48
CA ASP A 291 14.73 15.76 -6.30
C ASP A 291 14.92 16.21 -7.76
N GLU A 292 14.03 17.09 -8.27
CA GLU A 292 14.13 17.74 -9.59
C GLU A 292 15.03 18.98 -9.59
N GLY A 293 15.70 19.29 -8.47
CA GLY A 293 16.65 20.39 -8.34
C GLY A 293 16.04 21.78 -8.11
N VAL A 294 14.75 21.82 -7.78
CA VAL A 294 14.09 23.09 -7.41
C VAL A 294 14.47 23.49 -5.97
N GLU A 295 14.82 24.76 -5.77
CA GLU A 295 15.13 25.27 -4.42
C GLU A 295 13.87 25.31 -3.53
N VAL A 296 13.78 24.40 -2.57
CA VAL A 296 12.60 24.25 -1.69
C VAL A 296 12.87 24.59 -0.22
N ARG A 297 14.09 24.90 0.15
CA ARG A 297 14.57 25.02 1.53
C ARG A 297 13.74 26.00 2.36
N ALA A 298 13.51 27.19 1.84
CA ALA A 298 12.73 28.22 2.51
C ALA A 298 11.27 27.78 2.72
N ARG A 299 10.69 27.07 1.75
CA ARG A 299 9.32 26.53 1.83
C ARG A 299 9.22 25.40 2.88
N VAL A 300 10.23 24.53 2.94
CA VAL A 300 10.32 23.48 3.98
C VAL A 300 10.42 24.08 5.37
N ASP A 301 11.28 25.09 5.57
CA ASP A 301 11.44 25.77 6.85
C ASP A 301 10.16 26.49 7.30
N GLN A 302 9.49 27.17 6.38
CA GLN A 302 8.21 27.83 6.66
C GLN A 302 7.13 26.80 7.05
N LEU A 303 7.04 25.69 6.31
CA LEU A 303 6.05 24.64 6.57
C LEU A 303 6.34 23.95 7.91
N LEU A 304 7.60 23.68 8.25
CA LEU A 304 8.01 23.11 9.55
C LEU A 304 7.63 24.01 10.74
N GLN A 305 7.66 25.34 10.57
CA GLN A 305 7.21 26.28 11.60
C GLN A 305 5.70 26.23 11.80
N GLN A 306 4.93 26.02 10.74
CA GLN A 306 3.47 25.98 10.76
C GLN A 306 2.90 24.63 11.17
N ALA A 307 3.45 23.56 10.61
CA ALA A 307 2.96 22.20 10.75
C ALA A 307 4.14 21.19 10.79
N PRO A 308 4.87 21.13 11.92
CA PRO A 308 6.01 20.23 12.06
C PRO A 308 5.55 18.78 11.99
N ASN A 309 6.18 17.99 11.12
CA ASN A 309 5.97 16.56 11.06
C ASN A 309 7.28 15.80 10.76
N ALA A 310 7.25 14.49 10.88
CA ALA A 310 8.42 13.65 10.73
C ALA A 310 9.03 13.70 9.32
N GLU A 311 8.19 13.68 8.29
CA GLU A 311 8.64 13.74 6.89
C GLU A 311 9.31 15.08 6.56
N GLY A 312 8.77 16.19 7.09
CA GLY A 312 9.35 17.51 6.91
C GLY A 312 10.75 17.62 7.53
N TRP A 313 10.94 17.09 8.73
CA TRP A 313 12.26 17.03 9.35
C TRP A 313 13.22 16.10 8.62
N ALA A 314 12.73 14.98 8.06
CA ALA A 314 13.54 14.09 7.24
C ALA A 314 13.99 14.77 5.94
N LEU A 315 13.08 15.46 5.24
CA LEU A 315 13.41 16.25 4.05
C LEU A 315 14.42 17.37 4.40
N ARG A 316 14.23 18.06 5.52
CA ARG A 316 15.18 19.08 5.98
C ARG A 316 16.57 18.51 6.22
N ALA A 317 16.65 17.30 6.75
CA ALA A 317 17.92 16.61 6.95
C ALA A 317 18.61 16.26 5.61
N GLU A 318 17.85 15.85 4.61
CA GLU A 318 18.36 15.58 3.26
C GLU A 318 18.98 16.84 2.65
N LEU A 319 18.28 17.97 2.72
CA LEU A 319 18.78 19.27 2.26
C LEU A 319 20.07 19.73 3.00
N TRP A 320 20.20 19.45 4.31
CA TRP A 320 21.44 19.71 5.04
C TRP A 320 22.59 18.78 4.64
N LEU A 321 22.26 17.53 4.23
CA LEU A 321 23.28 16.59 3.76
C LEU A 321 23.84 17.00 2.39
N GLU A 322 23.04 17.60 1.52
CA GLU A 322 23.50 18.17 0.24
C GLU A 322 24.53 19.28 0.44
N ASP A 323 24.36 20.08 1.52
CA ASP A 323 25.31 21.12 1.91
C ASP A 323 26.52 20.61 2.73
N ASP A 324 26.61 19.29 2.98
CA ASP A 324 27.58 18.66 3.89
C ASP A 324 27.49 19.16 5.36
N GLU A 325 26.35 19.74 5.74
CA GLU A 325 26.07 20.25 7.09
C GLU A 325 25.62 19.12 8.04
N LEU A 326 26.57 18.25 8.38
CA LEU A 326 26.31 16.99 9.09
C LEU A 326 25.68 17.18 10.48
N ASP A 327 26.02 18.29 11.19
CA ASP A 327 25.48 18.57 12.52
C ASP A 327 24.00 18.93 12.44
N SER A 328 23.65 19.79 11.50
CA SER A 328 22.28 20.25 11.25
C SER A 328 21.41 19.08 10.77
N ALA A 329 21.93 18.25 9.86
CA ALA A 329 21.28 17.03 9.38
C ALA A 329 21.00 16.02 10.51
N ALA A 330 21.98 15.82 11.42
CA ALA A 330 21.80 14.90 12.54
C ALA A 330 20.75 15.40 13.54
N ILE A 331 20.64 16.71 13.76
CA ILE A 331 19.59 17.31 14.61
C ILE A 331 18.22 17.10 13.94
N ALA A 332 18.12 17.40 12.65
CA ALA A 332 16.86 17.24 11.91
C ALA A 332 16.37 15.78 11.88
N LEU A 333 17.27 14.81 11.63
CA LEU A 333 16.92 13.38 11.69
C LEU A 333 16.46 12.95 13.10
N ARG A 334 17.07 13.47 14.16
CA ARG A 334 16.61 13.19 15.53
C ARG A 334 15.20 13.69 15.77
N GLU A 335 14.82 14.86 15.25
CA GLU A 335 13.45 15.36 15.34
C GLU A 335 12.49 14.51 14.51
N ALA A 336 12.86 14.09 13.30
CA ALA A 336 12.07 13.15 12.51
C ALA A 336 11.82 11.85 13.28
N ILE A 337 12.86 11.23 13.83
CA ILE A 337 12.80 10.00 14.63
C ILE A 337 11.98 10.19 15.92
N ARG A 338 12.05 11.36 16.55
CA ARG A 338 11.27 11.67 17.76
C ARG A 338 9.78 11.71 17.47
N LEU A 339 9.39 12.21 16.30
CA LEU A 339 7.99 12.30 15.86
C LEU A 339 7.46 10.96 15.31
N ASP A 340 8.26 10.25 14.53
CA ASP A 340 7.96 8.90 14.07
C ASP A 340 9.20 8.01 14.14
N SER A 341 9.25 7.16 15.13
CA SER A 341 10.37 6.26 15.37
C SER A 341 10.24 4.89 14.69
N THR A 342 9.23 4.70 13.83
CA THR A 342 8.97 3.42 13.16
C THR A 342 9.72 3.26 11.83
N ARG A 343 10.21 4.35 11.27
CA ARG A 343 10.92 4.37 10.00
C ARG A 343 12.39 4.00 10.16
N TRP A 344 12.75 2.81 9.67
CA TRP A 344 14.13 2.31 9.69
C TRP A 344 15.11 3.23 8.96
N GLU A 345 14.72 3.77 7.80
CA GLU A 345 15.55 4.59 6.91
C GLU A 345 16.15 5.82 7.62
N TRP A 346 15.41 6.44 8.52
CA TRP A 346 15.88 7.60 9.28
C TRP A 346 16.89 7.21 10.36
N TRP A 347 16.68 6.08 11.03
CA TRP A 347 17.64 5.54 11.98
C TRP A 347 18.93 5.14 11.30
N GLU A 348 18.87 4.51 10.14
CA GLU A 348 20.02 4.12 9.33
C GLU A 348 20.87 5.34 8.96
N ARG A 349 20.22 6.38 8.41
CA ARG A 349 20.89 7.64 8.05
C ARG A 349 21.48 8.33 9.26
N TRP A 350 20.78 8.36 10.40
CA TRP A 350 21.28 8.95 11.63
C TRP A 350 22.49 8.17 12.19
N ILE A 351 22.46 6.85 12.21
CA ILE A 351 23.61 6.02 12.60
C ILE A 351 24.79 6.28 11.67
N TYR A 352 24.56 6.32 10.35
CA TYR A 352 25.59 6.64 9.37
C TYR A 352 26.22 8.02 9.61
N LEU A 353 25.42 9.04 9.92
CA LEU A 353 25.94 10.37 10.29
C LEU A 353 26.78 10.34 11.57
N LEU A 354 26.34 9.63 12.60
CA LEU A 354 27.11 9.47 13.82
C LEU A 354 28.45 8.77 13.55
N TYR A 355 28.47 7.78 12.67
CA TYR A 355 29.71 7.13 12.23
C TYR A 355 30.61 8.10 11.47
N ARG A 356 30.06 8.83 10.50
CA ARG A 356 30.80 9.87 9.75
C ARG A 356 31.45 10.92 10.68
N LYS A 357 30.81 11.28 11.77
CA LYS A 357 31.32 12.22 12.77
C LYS A 357 32.37 11.62 13.71
N GLY A 358 32.79 10.39 13.49
CA GLY A 358 33.75 9.69 14.36
C GLY A 358 33.17 9.32 15.74
N GLY A 359 31.89 9.14 15.82
CA GLY A 359 31.03 9.17 16.98
C GLY A 359 31.11 8.06 18.03
N GLY A 360 32.24 7.43 18.24
CA GLY A 360 32.55 6.44 19.30
C GLY A 360 31.42 6.04 20.27
N ASP A 361 31.26 6.74 21.38
CA ASP A 361 30.27 6.38 22.40
C ASP A 361 28.82 6.77 22.02
N SER A 362 28.63 7.84 21.27
CA SER A 362 27.30 8.24 20.79
C SER A 362 26.76 7.27 19.75
N LEU A 363 27.62 6.80 18.85
CA LEU A 363 27.27 5.75 17.87
C LEU A 363 26.90 4.43 18.57
N ALA A 364 27.69 3.99 19.55
CA ALA A 364 27.41 2.76 20.28
C ALA A 364 26.08 2.81 21.04
N ARG A 365 25.77 3.94 21.69
CA ARG A 365 24.47 4.15 22.37
C ARG A 365 23.32 4.13 21.38
N ALA A 366 23.47 4.80 20.24
CA ALA A 366 22.47 4.80 19.19
C ALA A 366 22.20 3.39 18.68
N ILE A 367 23.23 2.63 18.34
CA ILE A 367 23.12 1.23 17.87
C ILE A 367 22.40 0.36 18.90
N SER A 368 22.78 0.46 20.19
CA SER A 368 22.12 -0.31 21.26
C SER A 368 20.62 -0.01 21.33
N GLN A 369 20.25 1.28 21.34
CA GLN A 369 18.86 1.71 21.37
C GLN A 369 18.04 1.22 20.18
N VAL A 370 18.64 1.23 19.00
CA VAL A 370 17.97 0.86 17.75
C VAL A 370 17.85 -0.66 17.59
N SER A 371 18.83 -1.43 18.09
CA SER A 371 18.84 -2.89 18.01
C SER A 371 17.66 -3.54 18.76
N GLU A 372 17.19 -2.92 19.84
CA GLU A 372 15.99 -3.38 20.56
C GLU A 372 14.72 -3.21 19.73
N ARG A 373 14.66 -2.15 18.91
CA ARG A 373 13.47 -1.81 18.10
C ARG A 373 13.46 -2.54 16.75
N PHE A 374 14.62 -2.71 16.12
CA PHE A 374 14.78 -3.32 14.80
C PHE A 374 15.70 -4.55 14.82
N PRO A 375 15.35 -5.59 15.58
CA PRO A 375 16.23 -6.75 15.79
C PRO A 375 16.48 -7.61 14.54
N GLN A 376 15.78 -7.34 13.43
CA GLN A 376 15.94 -8.05 12.16
C GLN A 376 16.79 -7.29 11.13
N GLN A 377 17.27 -6.09 11.47
CA GLN A 377 18.12 -5.31 10.56
C GLN A 377 19.58 -5.75 10.65
N GLY A 378 20.04 -6.53 9.66
CA GLY A 378 21.38 -7.10 9.63
C GLY A 378 22.50 -6.05 9.63
N LEU A 379 22.25 -4.88 9.02
CA LEU A 379 23.18 -3.76 8.97
C LEU A 379 23.52 -3.21 10.38
N LEU A 380 22.58 -3.22 11.32
CA LEU A 380 22.84 -2.81 12.71
C LEU A 380 23.92 -3.67 13.38
N TYR A 381 23.84 -4.97 13.16
CA TYR A 381 24.83 -5.90 13.73
C TYR A 381 26.20 -5.76 13.06
N LEU A 382 26.23 -5.36 11.79
CA LEU A 382 27.49 -5.01 11.12
C LEU A 382 28.12 -3.78 11.81
N TRP A 383 27.36 -2.70 12.01
CA TRP A 383 27.83 -1.52 12.73
C TRP A 383 28.21 -1.82 14.17
N GLN A 384 27.42 -2.60 14.88
CA GLN A 384 27.74 -3.02 16.25
C GLN A 384 29.08 -3.79 16.31
N GLY A 385 29.29 -4.69 15.37
CA GLY A 385 30.55 -5.44 15.25
C GLY A 385 31.76 -4.54 14.96
N ILE A 386 31.61 -3.57 14.05
CA ILE A 386 32.66 -2.59 13.72
C ILE A 386 33.02 -1.76 14.97
N VAL A 387 32.05 -1.24 15.69
CA VAL A 387 32.28 -0.49 16.93
C VAL A 387 32.96 -1.34 18.01
N ALA A 388 32.49 -2.57 18.19
CA ALA A 388 33.10 -3.50 19.13
C ALA A 388 34.58 -3.85 18.75
N THR A 389 34.84 -3.97 17.43
CA THR A 389 36.22 -4.19 16.92
C THR A 389 37.12 -3.00 17.24
N GLN A 390 36.66 -1.77 17.03
CA GLN A 390 37.41 -0.56 17.38
C GLN A 390 37.69 -0.46 18.88
N ARG A 391 36.77 -0.92 19.71
CA ARG A 391 36.93 -1.00 21.18
C ARG A 391 37.71 -2.20 21.67
N ARG A 392 38.21 -3.06 20.77
CA ARG A 392 38.91 -4.32 21.08
C ARG A 392 38.08 -5.32 21.88
N GLN A 393 36.75 -5.25 21.75
CA GLN A 393 35.77 -6.15 22.38
C GLN A 393 35.50 -7.35 21.46
N ALA A 394 36.48 -8.23 21.29
CA ALA A 394 36.44 -9.28 20.26
C ALA A 394 35.23 -10.21 20.35
N ASN A 395 34.78 -10.59 21.55
CA ASN A 395 33.64 -11.50 21.71
C ASN A 395 32.32 -10.84 21.28
N GLU A 396 32.13 -9.58 21.60
CA GLU A 396 30.97 -8.80 21.15
C GLU A 396 30.98 -8.62 19.64
N ALA A 397 32.15 -8.29 19.07
CA ALA A 397 32.34 -8.17 17.64
C ALA A 397 31.98 -9.47 16.90
N LEU A 398 32.49 -10.62 17.36
CA LEU A 398 32.19 -11.93 16.80
C LEU A 398 30.68 -12.27 16.85
N SER A 399 30.04 -12.00 17.99
CA SER A 399 28.60 -12.22 18.14
C SER A 399 27.81 -11.37 17.15
N ALA A 400 28.15 -10.09 17.06
CA ALA A 400 27.48 -9.15 16.19
C ALA A 400 27.66 -9.51 14.70
N PHE A 401 28.89 -9.79 14.23
CA PHE A 401 29.13 -10.15 12.83
C PHE A 401 28.45 -11.45 12.42
N ARG A 402 28.42 -12.46 13.29
CA ARG A 402 27.66 -13.70 13.03
C ARG A 402 26.18 -13.45 12.87
N ARG A 403 25.61 -12.63 13.73
CA ARG A 403 24.19 -12.25 13.64
C ARG A 403 23.94 -11.44 12.37
N GLY A 404 24.78 -10.44 12.09
CA GLY A 404 24.71 -9.63 10.87
C GLY A 404 24.76 -10.51 9.62
N TRP A 405 25.74 -11.40 9.52
CA TRP A 405 25.83 -12.32 8.39
C TRP A 405 24.57 -13.20 8.25
N SER A 406 24.05 -13.75 9.34
CA SER A 406 22.87 -14.61 9.30
C SER A 406 21.62 -13.92 8.76
N LEU A 407 21.52 -12.60 8.93
CA LEU A 407 20.40 -11.78 8.44
C LEU A 407 20.63 -11.25 7.02
N LEU A 408 21.90 -11.01 6.64
CA LEU A 408 22.24 -10.36 5.37
C LEU A 408 22.50 -11.34 4.23
N HIS A 409 22.98 -12.56 4.49
CA HIS A 409 23.51 -13.45 3.44
C HIS A 409 22.49 -13.83 2.34
N ALA A 410 21.21 -13.82 2.66
CA ALA A 410 20.13 -14.10 1.70
C ALA A 410 19.56 -12.82 1.05
N ILE A 411 19.85 -11.63 1.58
CA ILE A 411 19.25 -10.36 1.18
C ILE A 411 20.27 -9.50 0.45
N ASP A 412 21.46 -9.34 1.05
CA ASP A 412 22.56 -8.53 0.51
C ASP A 412 23.89 -9.26 0.69
N THR A 413 24.33 -9.90 -0.39
CA THR A 413 25.59 -10.66 -0.40
C THR A 413 26.82 -9.78 -0.21
N SER A 414 26.77 -8.50 -0.57
CA SER A 414 27.88 -7.55 -0.43
C SER A 414 28.09 -7.20 1.03
N LEU A 415 27.04 -6.82 1.73
CA LEU A 415 27.09 -6.55 3.18
C LEU A 415 27.42 -7.83 3.98
N ALA A 416 26.92 -8.99 3.56
CA ALA A 416 27.27 -10.26 4.18
C ALA A 416 28.77 -10.58 4.04
N ARG A 417 29.40 -10.29 2.90
CA ARG A 417 30.84 -10.43 2.69
C ARG A 417 31.65 -9.49 3.58
N ILE A 418 31.18 -8.26 3.78
CA ILE A 418 31.77 -7.30 4.72
C ILE A 418 31.70 -7.85 6.15
N ALA A 419 30.58 -8.41 6.56
CA ALA A 419 30.43 -9.03 7.88
C ALA A 419 31.43 -10.21 8.08
N LEU A 420 31.61 -11.04 7.06
CA LEU A 420 32.62 -12.13 7.09
C LEU A 420 34.06 -11.60 7.18
N PHE A 421 34.38 -10.55 6.44
CA PHE A 421 35.69 -9.92 6.51
C PHE A 421 36.01 -9.46 7.94
N TYR A 422 35.12 -8.65 8.54
CA TYR A 422 35.33 -8.14 9.89
C TYR A 422 35.24 -9.24 10.98
N GLU A 423 34.45 -10.30 10.78
CA GLU A 423 34.46 -11.46 11.66
C GLU A 423 35.82 -12.13 11.66
N GLY A 424 36.45 -12.27 10.47
CA GLY A 424 37.82 -12.78 10.34
C GLY A 424 38.85 -11.94 11.09
N VAL A 425 38.75 -10.61 11.00
CA VAL A 425 39.57 -9.66 11.77
C VAL A 425 39.37 -9.85 13.27
N ALA A 426 38.09 -9.97 13.71
CA ALA A 426 37.78 -10.14 15.14
C ALA A 426 38.39 -11.44 15.73
N TYR A 427 38.42 -12.54 14.97
CA TYR A 427 39.14 -13.77 15.39
C TYR A 427 40.65 -13.53 15.58
N LEU A 428 41.26 -12.80 14.66
CA LEU A 428 42.70 -12.48 14.77
C LEU A 428 42.99 -11.59 15.97
N LEU A 429 42.16 -10.60 16.24
CA LEU A 429 42.27 -9.73 17.41
C LEU A 429 42.02 -10.49 18.72
N ALA A 430 41.15 -11.50 18.72
CA ALA A 430 40.92 -12.41 19.82
C ALA A 430 42.09 -13.43 20.03
N LYS A 431 43.05 -13.44 19.11
CA LYS A 431 44.13 -14.43 19.07
C LYS A 431 43.63 -15.89 19.04
N THR A 432 42.52 -16.12 18.36
CA THR A 432 41.91 -17.44 18.19
C THR A 432 42.03 -17.88 16.73
N SER A 433 42.07 -19.20 16.51
CA SER A 433 42.00 -19.77 15.16
C SER A 433 40.58 -19.61 14.58
N TRP A 434 40.48 -19.58 13.26
CA TRP A 434 39.19 -19.54 12.58
C TRP A 434 38.46 -20.87 12.73
N PRO A 435 37.24 -20.91 13.26
CA PRO A 435 36.44 -22.13 13.42
C PRO A 435 36.00 -22.71 12.08
N ALA A 436 35.76 -24.03 12.01
CA ALA A 436 35.25 -24.70 10.81
C ALA A 436 33.97 -24.05 10.26
N ALA A 437 33.06 -23.57 11.12
CA ALA A 437 31.85 -22.89 10.71
C ALA A 437 32.13 -21.55 10.01
N TYR A 438 33.17 -20.81 10.37
CA TYR A 438 33.60 -19.61 9.65
C TYR A 438 34.16 -19.96 8.28
N GLU A 439 35.05 -20.98 8.23
CA GLU A 439 35.65 -21.48 7.00
C GLU A 439 34.59 -21.98 6.00
N THR A 440 33.54 -22.64 6.47
CA THR A 440 32.41 -23.04 5.63
C THR A 440 31.71 -21.83 5.04
N ARG A 441 31.46 -20.79 5.82
CA ARG A 441 30.82 -19.55 5.31
C ARG A 441 31.70 -18.80 4.31
N LEU A 442 33.01 -18.78 4.52
CA LEU A 442 33.96 -18.25 3.53
C LEU A 442 33.87 -19.02 2.21
N SER A 443 33.91 -20.38 2.27
CA SER A 443 33.87 -21.21 1.07
C SER A 443 32.54 -21.14 0.30
N THR A 444 31.46 -20.78 0.95
CA THR A 444 30.16 -20.53 0.28
C THR A 444 30.08 -19.14 -0.32
N SER A 445 30.83 -18.17 0.19
CA SER A 445 30.76 -16.76 -0.21
C SER A 445 31.84 -16.33 -1.21
N TYR A 446 32.99 -17.07 -1.23
CA TYR A 446 34.16 -16.73 -2.03
C TYR A 446 34.76 -17.96 -2.71
N LYS A 447 35.43 -17.76 -3.85
CA LYS A 447 36.22 -18.80 -4.54
C LYS A 447 37.56 -19.05 -3.81
N ALA A 448 38.15 -20.19 -4.06
CA ALA A 448 39.41 -20.59 -3.37
C ALA A 448 40.53 -19.55 -3.49
N ALA A 449 40.73 -18.95 -4.69
CA ALA A 449 41.73 -17.91 -4.87
C ALA A 449 41.40 -16.62 -4.11
N GLU A 450 40.12 -16.25 -4.05
CA GLU A 450 39.64 -15.10 -3.27
C GLU A 450 39.87 -15.31 -1.78
N ILE A 451 39.62 -16.53 -1.27
CA ILE A 451 39.87 -16.90 0.15
C ILE A 451 41.33 -16.78 0.50
N ALA A 452 42.23 -17.23 -0.38
CA ALA A 452 43.69 -17.13 -0.13
C ALA A 452 44.13 -15.67 0.00
N LEU A 453 43.67 -14.79 -0.92
CA LEU A 453 43.92 -13.35 -0.84
C LEU A 453 43.24 -12.73 0.40
N LEU A 454 42.02 -13.09 0.68
CA LEU A 454 41.25 -12.56 1.82
C LEU A 454 41.97 -12.88 3.16
N ARG A 455 42.48 -14.11 3.34
CA ARG A 455 43.24 -14.48 4.54
C ARG A 455 44.47 -13.60 4.72
N TYR A 456 45.23 -13.34 3.65
CA TYR A 456 46.37 -12.43 3.69
C TYR A 456 45.95 -11.01 4.08
N LEU A 457 44.89 -10.49 3.46
CA LEU A 457 44.36 -9.16 3.71
C LEU A 457 43.82 -8.98 5.14
N LEU A 458 43.20 -10.02 5.72
CA LEU A 458 42.74 -10.00 7.11
C LEU A 458 43.87 -9.77 8.10
N TYR A 459 45.01 -10.46 7.93
CA TYR A 459 46.21 -10.25 8.76
C TYR A 459 46.74 -8.82 8.60
N ARG A 460 46.84 -8.35 7.37
CA ARG A 460 47.35 -6.99 7.07
C ARG A 460 46.45 -5.91 7.64
N TYR A 461 45.13 -6.05 7.48
CA TYR A 461 44.16 -5.11 8.04
C TYR A 461 44.16 -5.11 9.58
N ALA A 462 44.34 -6.26 10.22
CA ALA A 462 44.47 -6.36 11.67
C ALA A 462 45.83 -5.82 12.21
N GLY A 463 46.70 -5.34 11.35
CA GLY A 463 48.05 -4.86 11.73
C GLY A 463 49.01 -5.99 12.13
N LEU A 464 48.73 -7.22 11.70
CA LEU A 464 49.53 -8.43 12.03
C LEU A 464 50.36 -8.87 10.83
N THR A 465 51.50 -9.54 11.11
CA THR A 465 52.30 -10.17 10.05
C THR A 465 51.66 -11.50 9.65
N PRO A 466 51.31 -11.70 8.36
CA PRO A 466 50.79 -12.99 7.91
C PRO A 466 51.81 -14.12 8.07
N PRO A 467 51.36 -15.36 8.36
CA PRO A 467 52.22 -16.53 8.27
C PRO A 467 52.85 -16.68 6.87
N ALA A 468 54.06 -17.18 6.76
CA ALA A 468 54.79 -17.35 5.49
C ALA A 468 53.95 -18.15 4.45
N GLN A 469 53.27 -19.20 4.88
CA GLN A 469 52.40 -20.00 4.01
C GLN A 469 51.21 -19.18 3.50
N THR A 470 50.57 -18.34 4.33
CA THR A 470 49.47 -17.47 3.93
C THR A 470 49.92 -16.44 2.88
N ALA A 471 51.11 -15.89 3.01
CA ALA A 471 51.70 -14.98 2.02
C ALA A 471 51.98 -15.70 0.70
N ALA A 472 52.60 -16.89 0.73
CA ALA A 472 52.89 -17.70 -0.45
C ALA A 472 51.61 -18.16 -1.18
N ASP A 473 50.55 -18.51 -0.43
CA ASP A 473 49.26 -18.88 -1.01
C ASP A 473 48.57 -17.67 -1.66
N ALA A 474 48.67 -16.48 -1.09
CA ALA A 474 48.17 -15.25 -1.68
C ALA A 474 48.91 -14.91 -2.98
N GLU A 475 50.25 -15.01 -3.02
CA GLU A 475 51.04 -14.78 -4.26
C GLU A 475 50.62 -15.72 -5.40
N LYS A 476 50.39 -17.00 -5.11
CA LYS A 476 49.89 -17.98 -6.09
C LYS A 476 48.49 -17.65 -6.57
N ALA A 477 47.61 -17.15 -5.69
CA ALA A 477 46.24 -16.80 -5.99
C ALA A 477 46.11 -15.56 -6.87
N LEU A 478 47.08 -14.63 -6.84
CA LEU A 478 47.06 -13.44 -7.69
C LEU A 478 46.91 -13.77 -9.18
N ALA A 479 47.60 -14.82 -9.66
CA ALA A 479 47.53 -15.22 -11.07
C ALA A 479 46.17 -15.82 -11.49
N GLN A 480 45.36 -16.25 -10.52
CA GLN A 480 44.08 -16.93 -10.76
C GLN A 480 42.89 -15.95 -10.87
N LEU A 481 43.07 -14.69 -10.51
CA LEU A 481 41.99 -13.66 -10.57
C LEU A 481 42.28 -12.64 -11.66
N PRO A 482 41.22 -12.02 -12.23
CA PRO A 482 41.40 -10.93 -13.20
C PRO A 482 42.26 -9.80 -12.64
N PRO A 483 43.04 -9.10 -13.46
CA PRO A 483 43.89 -7.99 -13.03
C PRO A 483 43.16 -6.83 -12.37
N THR A 484 41.89 -6.65 -12.71
CA THR A 484 40.98 -5.60 -12.18
C THR A 484 40.17 -6.05 -10.97
N HIS A 485 40.35 -7.29 -10.50
CA HIS A 485 39.59 -7.81 -9.37
C HIS A 485 39.96 -7.07 -8.06
N PRO A 486 38.96 -6.57 -7.28
CA PRO A 486 39.22 -5.75 -6.08
C PRO A 486 40.22 -6.35 -5.08
N LEU A 487 40.04 -7.61 -4.71
CA LEU A 487 40.92 -8.30 -3.76
C LEU A 487 42.35 -8.47 -4.33
N ARG A 488 42.49 -8.67 -5.63
CA ARG A 488 43.78 -8.74 -6.30
C ARG A 488 44.49 -7.40 -6.27
N LEU A 489 43.84 -6.32 -6.67
CA LEU A 489 44.40 -4.96 -6.62
C LEU A 489 44.86 -4.60 -5.21
N TRP A 490 44.02 -4.91 -4.21
CA TRP A 490 44.39 -4.67 -2.81
C TRP A 490 45.60 -5.50 -2.35
N ALA A 491 45.60 -6.80 -2.63
CA ALA A 491 46.73 -7.69 -2.23
C ALA A 491 48.03 -7.36 -2.96
N GLU A 492 47.98 -7.08 -4.27
CA GLU A 492 49.15 -6.63 -5.05
C GLU A 492 49.77 -5.36 -4.46
N GLY A 493 48.91 -4.40 -4.07
CA GLY A 493 49.34 -3.17 -3.44
C GLY A 493 50.08 -3.36 -2.11
N LEU A 494 49.74 -4.38 -1.33
CA LEU A 494 50.41 -4.70 -0.07
C LEU A 494 51.61 -5.63 -0.23
N LEU A 495 51.61 -6.47 -1.27
CA LEU A 495 52.71 -7.40 -1.56
C LEU A 495 53.86 -6.70 -2.33
N SER A 496 53.51 -5.84 -3.29
CA SER A 496 54.45 -5.18 -4.17
C SER A 496 54.06 -3.70 -4.43
N PRO A 497 54.12 -2.85 -3.41
CA PRO A 497 53.55 -1.50 -3.46
C PRO A 497 54.24 -0.57 -4.48
N THR A 498 55.50 -0.83 -4.81
CA THR A 498 56.30 -0.04 -5.75
C THR A 498 56.11 -0.43 -7.23
N HIS A 499 55.35 -1.49 -7.53
CA HIS A 499 55.15 -1.95 -8.89
C HIS A 499 54.16 -1.07 -9.63
N LEU A 500 54.58 -0.46 -10.75
CA LEU A 500 53.80 0.57 -11.46
C LEU A 500 52.56 0.06 -12.18
N ASP A 501 52.51 -1.20 -12.56
CA ASP A 501 51.39 -1.73 -13.36
C ASP A 501 50.06 -1.81 -12.56
N TRP A 502 50.09 -2.29 -11.33
CA TRP A 502 48.90 -2.33 -10.49
C TRP A 502 48.46 -0.92 -10.05
N GLN A 503 49.42 -0.01 -9.81
CA GLN A 503 49.14 1.38 -9.48
C GLN A 503 48.37 2.07 -10.62
N LYS A 504 48.78 1.83 -11.87
CA LYS A 504 48.07 2.34 -13.05
C LYS A 504 46.64 1.79 -13.13
N ARG A 505 46.48 0.47 -13.01
CA ARG A 505 45.18 -0.18 -13.03
C ARG A 505 44.23 0.33 -11.93
N LEU A 506 44.76 0.59 -10.74
CA LEU A 506 43.95 1.17 -9.66
C LEU A 506 43.64 2.64 -9.92
N SER A 507 44.58 3.43 -10.45
CA SER A 507 44.35 4.84 -10.80
C SER A 507 43.28 5.00 -11.89
N ASP A 508 43.17 4.02 -12.79
CA ASP A 508 42.13 3.99 -13.83
C ASP A 508 40.73 3.66 -13.26
N ASN A 509 40.66 3.07 -12.08
CA ASN A 509 39.40 2.73 -11.41
C ASN A 509 39.51 2.77 -9.88
N LEU A 510 39.51 3.98 -9.34
CA LEU A 510 39.68 4.20 -7.89
C LEU A 510 38.54 3.60 -7.05
N ALA A 511 37.33 3.51 -7.60
CA ALA A 511 36.17 2.92 -6.95
C ALA A 511 36.24 1.39 -6.81
N ALA A 512 37.22 0.72 -7.44
CA ALA A 512 37.39 -0.73 -7.32
C ALA A 512 37.80 -1.18 -5.92
N LEU A 513 38.47 -0.33 -5.13
CA LEU A 513 38.88 -0.67 -3.78
C LEU A 513 37.83 -0.24 -2.73
N PRO A 514 37.48 -1.14 -1.80
CA PRO A 514 36.69 -0.76 -0.64
C PRO A 514 37.49 0.16 0.32
N LEU A 515 36.80 0.81 1.26
CA LEU A 515 37.40 1.68 2.26
C LEU A 515 38.58 1.01 2.99
N GLU A 516 38.42 -0.24 3.36
CA GLU A 516 39.42 -1.04 4.06
C GLU A 516 40.72 -1.18 3.25
N GLY A 517 40.60 -1.28 1.93
CA GLY A 517 41.75 -1.27 1.01
C GLY A 517 42.51 0.04 1.09
N TRP A 518 41.81 1.15 1.03
CA TRP A 518 42.41 2.48 1.15
C TRP A 518 43.03 2.72 2.54
N MET A 519 42.39 2.26 3.62
CA MET A 519 42.92 2.36 4.99
C MET A 519 44.23 1.60 5.17
N THR A 520 44.52 0.62 4.36
CA THR A 520 45.79 -0.16 4.44
C THR A 520 46.86 0.30 3.43
N LEU A 521 46.45 0.84 2.28
CA LEU A 521 47.37 1.28 1.22
C LEU A 521 47.90 2.70 1.42
N LEU A 522 47.03 3.66 1.75
CA LEU A 522 47.48 5.05 1.93
C LEU A 522 48.50 5.26 3.06
N PRO A 523 48.46 4.53 4.20
CA PRO A 523 49.52 4.61 5.20
C PRO A 523 50.93 4.21 4.73
N LEU A 524 51.05 3.54 3.55
CA LEU A 524 52.38 3.26 2.95
C LEU A 524 53.11 4.55 2.55
N GLY A 525 52.41 5.64 2.36
CA GLY A 525 52.95 6.98 2.17
C GLY A 525 53.53 7.28 0.80
N PRO A 526 53.88 8.56 0.53
CA PRO A 526 54.31 9.02 -0.79
C PRO A 526 55.69 8.46 -1.21
N GLN A 527 56.54 8.06 -0.26
CA GLN A 527 57.84 7.46 -0.60
C GLN A 527 57.69 6.07 -1.23
N THR A 528 56.66 5.32 -0.84
CA THR A 528 56.38 3.97 -1.34
C THR A 528 55.53 3.99 -2.62
N LEU A 529 54.52 4.85 -2.68
CA LEU A 529 53.54 4.87 -3.75
C LEU A 529 53.87 5.89 -4.88
N GLY A 530 54.88 6.75 -4.66
CA GLY A 530 55.18 7.90 -5.53
C GLY A 530 54.30 9.11 -5.20
N SER A 531 54.90 10.31 -5.19
CA SER A 531 54.24 11.52 -4.68
C SER A 531 52.97 11.88 -5.46
N THR A 532 52.98 11.75 -6.80
CA THR A 532 51.83 12.09 -7.66
C THR A 532 50.66 11.13 -7.48
N THR A 533 50.94 9.83 -7.50
CA THR A 533 49.92 8.77 -7.31
C THR A 533 49.32 8.86 -5.92
N TYR A 534 50.16 9.04 -4.90
CA TYR A 534 49.72 9.22 -3.52
C TYR A 534 48.80 10.41 -3.34
N ALA A 535 49.15 11.58 -3.91
CA ALA A 535 48.34 12.79 -3.81
C ALA A 535 46.97 12.60 -4.50
N GLN A 536 46.94 11.99 -5.68
CA GLN A 536 45.71 11.66 -6.40
C GLN A 536 44.80 10.73 -5.56
N TRP A 537 45.35 9.64 -5.06
CA TRP A 537 44.58 8.65 -4.30
C TRP A 537 44.11 9.20 -2.95
N LYS A 538 44.98 9.94 -2.24
CA LYS A 538 44.62 10.62 -1.00
C LYS A 538 43.46 11.60 -1.22
N THR A 539 43.54 12.42 -2.26
CA THR A 539 42.46 13.37 -2.62
C THR A 539 41.16 12.66 -2.88
N TRP A 540 41.18 11.62 -3.71
CA TRP A 540 39.98 10.84 -4.02
C TRP A 540 39.39 10.14 -2.78
N ALA A 541 40.23 9.50 -1.96
CA ALA A 541 39.79 8.79 -0.77
C ALA A 541 39.21 9.75 0.30
N VAL A 542 39.82 10.94 0.47
CA VAL A 542 39.31 11.97 1.39
C VAL A 542 37.98 12.52 0.90
N GLN A 543 37.81 12.71 -0.40
CA GLN A 543 36.53 13.16 -0.98
C GLN A 543 35.44 12.10 -0.89
N THR A 544 35.80 10.83 -1.13
CA THR A 544 34.84 9.71 -1.12
C THR A 544 34.48 9.27 0.30
N TYR A 545 35.43 9.33 1.22
CA TYR A 545 35.29 8.90 2.61
C TYR A 545 35.78 9.99 3.59
N PRO A 546 35.19 11.19 3.60
CA PRO A 546 35.77 12.39 4.24
C PRO A 546 36.00 12.26 5.74
N LEU A 547 35.34 11.34 6.41
CA LEU A 547 35.39 11.21 7.87
C LEU A 547 36.09 9.96 8.37
N CYS A 548 36.86 9.30 7.52
CA CYS A 548 37.74 8.24 7.97
C CYS A 548 38.86 8.83 8.85
N ALA A 549 38.87 8.49 10.15
CA ALA A 549 39.86 8.98 11.12
C ALA A 549 41.32 8.70 10.70
N THR A 550 41.55 7.66 9.88
CA THR A 550 42.86 7.30 9.33
C THR A 550 43.44 8.44 8.48
N TRP A 551 42.64 9.26 7.83
CA TRP A 551 43.12 10.37 6.99
C TRP A 551 43.84 11.47 7.77
N GLN A 552 43.47 11.65 9.05
CA GLN A 552 44.09 12.65 9.92
C GLN A 552 45.55 12.34 10.27
N SER A 553 45.92 11.07 10.23
CA SER A 553 47.27 10.59 10.53
C SER A 553 48.15 10.39 9.29
N LEU A 554 47.64 10.67 8.10
CA LEU A 554 48.42 10.49 6.86
C LEU A 554 49.36 11.67 6.62
N PRO A 555 50.62 11.38 6.22
CA PRO A 555 51.60 12.42 5.90
C PRO A 555 51.20 13.31 4.71
#